data_012d8c5efb8c7d70f1b2d78eef96d651
#
_entry.id   012d8c5efb8c7d70f1b2d78eef96d651
#
_cell.length_a   1.000
_cell.length_b   1.000
_cell.length_c   1.000
_cell.angle_alpha   90.00
_cell.angle_beta   90.00
_cell.angle_gamma   90.00
#
_symmetry.space_group_name_H-M   'P 1'
#
loop_
_entity.id
_entity.type
_entity.pdbx_description
1 polymer ?
#
loop_
_entity_poly.entity_id
_entity_poly.type
_entity_poly.pdbx_seq_one_letter_code
_entity_poly.pdbx_strand_id
1 'polypeptide(L)'
;PPPPPQHSFPTRRSSDLSPELRAVLKKRRNDLYFPATASTFEALASDSNTLDGLNSHAVIIDELHAIKDRGLYEVMKQSTSSRRQPLVVMITTAGTVRESVFDSLYEIACRIADGEMEEPTFLPILYELDAREEWTDPTKWQKANPGLGTIKKYNTLADFVQRAKNSPDDLPGVLCKDFNIREVSAAVWLSFDAIKSDLRFEFQDVYNTYALGGCDLSATTDLTAATLLIRKPGDPIVYVLQQYFLPEKRVAHLEEKNTNEAPYRKWADRGLLTICPGNRVNYSDVTAWFCQMRDEYKIDCIKVGYDRALAGYWVDEMKSNGFDMEAVAQGPYTCSQPMREMGAALEGKQVNYNGNP
;
A
#
# COMPACT_ATOMS: atom_id res chain seq x y z
N PRO A 1 -30.31 8.93 6.09
CA PRO A 1 -29.23 8.01 6.37
C PRO A 1 -29.08 7.89 7.89
N PRO A 2 -28.92 6.69 8.47
CA PRO A 2 -28.65 6.55 9.89
C PRO A 2 -27.32 7.24 10.20
N PRO A 3 -27.13 7.85 11.38
CA PRO A 3 -25.87 8.44 11.77
C PRO A 3 -24.80 7.34 11.78
N PRO A 4 -23.54 7.65 11.44
CA PRO A 4 -22.45 6.67 11.44
C PRO A 4 -22.33 6.04 12.82
N PRO A 5 -21.91 4.76 12.93
CA PRO A 5 -21.74 4.09 14.20
C PRO A 5 -20.79 4.91 15.05
N GLN A 6 -21.30 5.41 16.16
CA GLN A 6 -20.47 6.10 17.16
C GLN A 6 -19.54 5.04 17.76
N HIS A 7 -18.28 5.07 17.40
CA HIS A 7 -17.25 4.28 18.10
C HIS A 7 -17.36 4.59 19.59
N SER A 8 -17.70 3.56 20.35
CA SER A 8 -17.93 3.66 21.78
C SER A 8 -16.57 3.65 22.49
N PHE A 9 -15.96 4.81 22.59
CA PHE A 9 -14.79 4.99 23.44
C PHE A 9 -15.13 4.75 24.93
N PRO A 10 -14.11 4.44 25.77
CA PRO A 10 -14.29 4.12 27.21
C PRO A 10 -15.07 5.15 28.01
N THR A 11 -15.24 6.37 27.51
CA THR A 11 -16.07 7.39 28.15
C THR A 11 -17.54 6.99 28.42
N ARG A 12 -18.07 5.95 27.75
CA ARG A 12 -19.43 5.48 28.02
C ARG A 12 -19.57 4.60 29.27
N ARG A 13 -18.50 4.00 29.77
CA ARG A 13 -18.51 3.13 30.98
C ARG A 13 -17.80 3.76 32.15
N SER A 14 -18.23 4.94 32.59
CA SER A 14 -17.77 5.49 33.89
C SER A 14 -18.13 4.59 35.05
N SER A 15 -19.01 3.58 34.87
CA SER A 15 -19.26 2.53 35.83
C SER A 15 -18.03 1.67 36.15
N ASP A 16 -17.08 1.61 35.23
CA ASP A 16 -15.88 0.76 35.31
C ASP A 16 -14.69 1.48 35.99
N LEU A 17 -14.81 2.79 36.26
CA LEU A 17 -13.81 3.51 37.04
C LEU A 17 -13.85 3.07 38.51
N SER A 18 -12.66 2.95 39.14
CA SER A 18 -12.59 2.71 40.58
C SER A 18 -13.33 3.80 41.37
N PRO A 19 -13.81 3.50 42.59
CA PRO A 19 -14.47 4.50 43.42
C PRO A 19 -13.63 5.76 43.63
N GLU A 20 -12.29 5.61 43.74
CA GLU A 20 -11.36 6.71 43.93
C GLU A 20 -11.32 7.63 42.69
N LEU A 21 -11.28 7.06 41.52
CA LEU A 21 -11.31 7.85 40.25
C LEU A 21 -12.67 8.54 40.07
N ARG A 22 -13.77 7.89 40.46
CA ARG A 22 -15.11 8.52 40.43
C ARG A 22 -15.24 9.71 41.35
N ALA A 23 -14.54 9.70 42.47
CA ALA A 23 -14.57 10.82 43.41
C ALA A 23 -13.91 12.09 42.85
N VAL A 24 -12.94 11.95 41.95
CA VAL A 24 -12.13 13.06 41.46
C VAL A 24 -12.45 13.44 39.99
N LEU A 25 -12.96 12.51 39.18
CA LEU A 25 -13.31 12.73 37.77
C LEU A 25 -14.80 13.01 37.59
N LYS A 26 -15.12 14.01 36.80
CA LYS A 26 -16.50 14.29 36.38
C LYS A 26 -16.69 13.84 34.96
N LYS A 27 -17.62 12.91 34.72
CA LYS A 27 -18.03 12.50 33.38
C LYS A 27 -18.89 13.59 32.75
N ARG A 28 -18.53 14.01 31.53
CA ARG A 28 -19.33 14.86 30.67
C ARG A 28 -19.82 14.05 29.45
N ARG A 29 -20.51 14.70 28.55
CA ARG A 29 -21.11 14.03 27.39
C ARG A 29 -20.03 13.37 26.49
N ASN A 30 -18.92 14.07 26.24
CA ASN A 30 -17.88 13.66 25.29
C ASN A 30 -16.49 13.49 25.94
N ASP A 31 -16.31 13.90 27.22
CA ASP A 31 -15.04 13.90 27.91
C ASP A 31 -15.12 13.43 29.37
N LEU A 32 -13.95 13.17 29.95
CA LEU A 32 -13.74 13.09 31.40
C LEU A 32 -13.04 14.37 31.85
N TYR A 33 -13.59 15.04 32.83
CA TYR A 33 -13.08 16.31 33.36
C TYR A 33 -12.51 16.13 34.78
N PHE A 34 -11.29 16.63 34.98
CA PHE A 34 -10.63 16.71 36.30
C PHE A 34 -10.66 18.14 36.82
N PRO A 35 -11.55 18.48 37.80
CA PRO A 35 -11.77 19.86 38.26
C PRO A 35 -10.54 20.50 38.90
N ALA A 36 -9.70 19.71 39.59
CA ALA A 36 -8.57 20.25 40.34
C ALA A 36 -7.53 20.99 39.46
N THR A 37 -7.37 20.56 38.22
CA THR A 37 -6.44 21.15 37.26
C THR A 37 -7.13 21.70 36.01
N ALA A 38 -8.45 21.66 35.96
CA ALA A 38 -9.28 21.97 34.77
C ALA A 38 -8.88 21.17 33.51
N SER A 39 -8.38 19.95 33.72
CA SER A 39 -7.95 19.06 32.64
C SER A 39 -9.12 18.27 32.05
N THR A 40 -9.03 17.96 30.76
CA THR A 40 -9.98 17.10 30.06
C THR A 40 -9.26 15.92 29.41
N PHE A 41 -9.93 14.77 29.37
CA PHE A 41 -9.54 13.61 28.59
C PHE A 41 -10.68 13.30 27.63
N GLU A 42 -10.44 13.45 26.34
CA GLU A 42 -11.46 13.30 25.30
C GLU A 42 -10.98 12.42 24.14
N ALA A 43 -11.93 11.75 23.50
CA ALA A 43 -11.69 11.02 22.26
C ALA A 43 -11.90 11.95 21.08
N LEU A 44 -10.91 12.04 20.21
CA LEU A 44 -10.93 12.88 19.02
C LEU A 44 -11.25 12.03 17.80
N ALA A 45 -11.91 12.64 16.81
CA ALA A 45 -12.08 12.02 15.49
C ALA A 45 -10.75 12.04 14.73
N SER A 46 -10.55 11.07 13.84
CA SER A 46 -9.34 10.98 13.00
C SER A 46 -9.33 11.93 11.80
N ASP A 47 -9.92 13.13 11.94
CA ASP A 47 -9.94 14.16 10.90
C ASP A 47 -8.97 15.29 11.29
N SER A 48 -7.83 15.36 10.59
CA SER A 48 -6.76 16.34 10.83
C SER A 48 -7.24 17.80 10.72
N ASN A 49 -8.23 18.09 9.86
CA ASN A 49 -8.70 19.45 9.62
C ASN A 49 -9.45 20.07 10.82
N THR A 50 -9.86 19.27 11.80
CA THR A 50 -10.61 19.74 12.97
C THR A 50 -9.76 19.80 14.25
N LEU A 51 -8.48 19.42 14.18
CA LEU A 51 -7.61 19.25 15.35
C LEU A 51 -6.58 20.37 15.54
N ASP A 52 -6.59 21.38 14.67
CA ASP A 52 -5.72 22.55 14.81
C ASP A 52 -6.07 23.36 16.07
N GLY A 53 -5.04 23.88 16.75
CA GLY A 53 -5.20 24.75 17.94
C GLY A 53 -5.33 23.99 19.25
N LEU A 54 -5.18 22.68 19.30
CA LEU A 54 -5.11 21.90 20.53
C LEU A 54 -3.82 22.22 21.29
N ASN A 55 -3.89 22.11 22.62
CA ASN A 55 -2.76 22.26 23.54
C ASN A 55 -2.68 21.05 24.46
N SER A 56 -2.27 19.93 23.89
CA SER A 56 -2.31 18.61 24.54
C SER A 56 -1.13 18.41 25.49
N HIS A 57 -1.36 17.83 26.66
CA HIS A 57 -0.30 17.39 27.58
C HIS A 57 0.07 15.92 27.31
N ALA A 58 -0.93 15.10 27.00
CA ALA A 58 -0.75 13.72 26.60
C ALA A 58 -1.61 13.42 25.37
N VAL A 59 -1.07 12.64 24.43
CA VAL A 59 -1.73 12.17 23.23
C VAL A 59 -1.59 10.66 23.19
N ILE A 60 -2.72 9.95 23.01
CA ILE A 60 -2.72 8.51 22.82
C ILE A 60 -3.27 8.26 21.40
N ILE A 61 -2.44 7.67 20.56
CA ILE A 61 -2.81 7.26 19.19
C ILE A 61 -2.97 5.76 19.20
N ASP A 62 -4.20 5.31 19.04
CA ASP A 62 -4.54 3.90 18.96
C ASP A 62 -4.66 3.45 17.52
N GLU A 63 -4.29 2.20 17.22
CA GLU A 63 -4.29 1.61 15.88
C GLU A 63 -3.53 2.47 14.84
N LEU A 64 -2.32 2.90 15.20
CA LEU A 64 -1.48 3.77 14.35
C LEU A 64 -1.34 3.26 12.91
N HIS A 65 -1.30 1.92 12.71
CA HIS A 65 -1.22 1.32 11.37
C HIS A 65 -2.42 1.66 10.47
N ALA A 66 -3.58 2.01 11.05
CA ALA A 66 -4.79 2.35 10.31
C ALA A 66 -4.82 3.83 9.88
N ILE A 67 -3.93 4.66 10.41
CA ILE A 67 -3.85 6.09 10.10
C ILE A 67 -3.06 6.27 8.81
N LYS A 68 -3.78 6.66 7.75
CA LYS A 68 -3.18 6.92 6.43
C LYS A 68 -2.61 8.32 6.30
N ASP A 69 -3.24 9.30 6.96
CA ASP A 69 -2.86 10.71 6.88
C ASP A 69 -1.75 11.03 7.88
N ARG A 70 -0.55 11.31 7.35
CA ARG A 70 0.58 11.77 8.16
C ARG A 70 0.28 13.11 8.86
N GLY A 71 -0.58 13.94 8.28
CA GLY A 71 -0.98 15.23 8.83
C GLY A 71 -1.62 15.09 10.21
N LEU A 72 -2.43 14.07 10.44
CA LEU A 72 -3.02 13.79 11.75
C LEU A 72 -1.95 13.57 12.83
N TYR A 73 -0.95 12.75 12.55
CA TYR A 73 0.16 12.50 13.48
C TYR A 73 0.94 13.78 13.78
N GLU A 74 1.27 14.55 12.74
CA GLU A 74 2.05 15.78 12.90
C GLU A 74 1.29 16.84 13.70
N VAL A 75 0.01 17.08 13.42
CA VAL A 75 -0.84 18.01 14.18
C VAL A 75 -0.92 17.61 15.64
N MET A 76 -1.15 16.33 15.93
CA MET A 76 -1.22 15.84 17.30
C MET A 76 0.11 15.96 18.03
N LYS A 77 1.23 15.67 17.38
CA LYS A 77 2.58 15.86 17.93
C LYS A 77 2.86 17.35 18.19
N GLN A 78 2.54 18.22 17.24
CA GLN A 78 2.72 19.67 17.39
C GLN A 78 1.85 20.26 18.49
N SER A 79 0.65 19.71 18.73
CA SER A 79 -0.25 20.17 19.80
C SER A 79 0.38 20.11 21.19
N THR A 80 1.44 19.34 21.37
CA THR A 80 2.16 19.16 22.64
C THR A 80 3.31 20.14 22.83
N SER A 81 3.66 20.94 21.83
CA SER A 81 4.90 21.75 21.74
C SER A 81 5.06 22.79 22.85
N SER A 82 3.96 23.30 23.42
CA SER A 82 3.98 24.29 24.51
C SER A 82 4.09 23.67 25.91
N ARG A 83 4.12 22.34 26.01
CA ARG A 83 4.15 21.63 27.28
C ARG A 83 5.58 21.31 27.71
N ARG A 84 5.83 21.32 29.04
CA ARG A 84 7.19 21.06 29.57
C ARG A 84 7.58 19.59 29.51
N GLN A 85 6.64 18.69 29.73
CA GLN A 85 6.82 17.24 29.69
C GLN A 85 5.63 16.58 29.00
N PRO A 86 5.53 16.76 27.69
CA PRO A 86 4.46 16.12 26.93
C PRO A 86 4.72 14.62 26.81
N LEU A 87 3.64 13.85 26.63
CA LEU A 87 3.72 12.42 26.36
C LEU A 87 2.90 12.09 25.13
N VAL A 88 3.52 11.43 24.15
CA VAL A 88 2.83 10.85 23.00
C VAL A 88 2.99 9.33 23.08
N VAL A 89 1.89 8.62 23.21
CA VAL A 89 1.85 7.15 23.25
C VAL A 89 1.19 6.65 21.97
N MET A 90 1.86 5.75 21.27
CA MET A 90 1.35 5.11 20.07
C MET A 90 1.19 3.62 20.33
N ILE A 91 0.00 3.09 20.05
CA ILE A 91 -0.33 1.68 20.27
C ILE A 91 -0.83 1.12 18.94
N THR A 92 -0.31 -0.04 18.52
CA THR A 92 -0.70 -0.61 17.25
C THR A 92 -0.29 -2.08 17.14
N THR A 93 -0.94 -2.82 16.28
CA THR A 93 -0.44 -4.06 15.71
C THR A 93 0.32 -3.75 14.39
N ALA A 94 0.97 -4.75 13.80
CA ALA A 94 1.75 -4.56 12.56
C ALA A 94 0.91 -4.07 11.36
N GLY A 95 -0.40 -4.37 11.35
CA GLY A 95 -1.30 -3.95 10.29
C GLY A 95 -0.95 -4.54 8.91
N THR A 96 -1.83 -4.29 7.95
CA THR A 96 -1.65 -4.73 6.55
C THR A 96 -1.50 -3.56 5.57
N VAL A 97 -1.65 -2.31 6.04
CA VAL A 97 -1.54 -1.12 5.20
C VAL A 97 -0.07 -0.72 5.11
N ARG A 98 0.44 -0.51 3.89
CA ARG A 98 1.78 0.01 3.61
C ARG A 98 1.72 1.48 3.20
N GLU A 99 2.85 2.19 3.35
CA GLU A 99 3.01 3.64 3.07
C GLU A 99 2.25 4.54 4.06
N SER A 100 2.06 4.07 5.29
CA SER A 100 1.48 4.86 6.37
C SER A 100 2.57 5.53 7.22
N VAL A 101 2.15 6.45 8.09
CA VAL A 101 3.04 7.04 9.12
C VAL A 101 3.66 5.95 10.02
N PHE A 102 2.94 4.84 10.23
CA PHE A 102 3.42 3.69 10.99
C PHE A 102 4.70 3.10 10.40
N ASP A 103 4.82 2.97 9.08
CA ASP A 103 5.98 2.37 8.44
C ASP A 103 7.28 3.11 8.78
N SER A 104 7.28 4.43 8.68
CA SER A 104 8.45 5.25 9.00
C SER A 104 8.77 5.25 10.50
N LEU A 105 7.76 5.25 11.36
CA LEU A 105 7.97 5.20 12.81
C LEU A 105 8.44 3.81 13.27
N TYR A 106 7.96 2.75 12.65
CA TYR A 106 8.41 1.38 12.92
C TYR A 106 9.88 1.18 12.52
N GLU A 107 10.30 1.70 11.35
CA GLU A 107 11.71 1.65 10.95
C GLU A 107 12.61 2.38 11.95
N ILE A 108 12.22 3.57 12.40
CA ILE A 108 12.93 4.30 13.47
C ILE A 108 12.97 3.47 14.75
N ALA A 109 11.86 2.86 15.15
CA ALA A 109 11.77 2.03 16.36
C ALA A 109 12.71 0.82 16.30
N CYS A 110 12.78 0.13 15.17
CA CYS A 110 13.72 -0.99 14.96
C CYS A 110 15.17 -0.51 15.06
N ARG A 111 15.56 0.56 14.38
CA ARG A 111 16.94 1.10 14.41
C ARG A 111 17.36 1.55 15.79
N ILE A 112 16.44 2.09 16.60
CA ILE A 112 16.73 2.43 18.01
C ILE A 112 16.89 1.14 18.83
N ALA A 113 16.01 0.14 18.65
CA ALA A 113 16.09 -1.13 19.35
C ALA A 113 17.37 -1.90 19.04
N ASP A 114 17.85 -1.83 17.78
CA ASP A 114 19.11 -2.44 17.30
C ASP A 114 20.36 -1.65 17.70
N GLY A 115 20.19 -0.46 18.29
CA GLY A 115 21.29 0.41 18.70
C GLY A 115 21.98 1.15 17.53
N GLU A 116 21.36 1.17 16.37
CA GLU A 116 21.86 1.90 15.20
C GLU A 116 21.56 3.40 15.24
N MET A 117 20.59 3.79 16.07
CA MET A 117 20.11 5.15 16.20
C MET A 117 19.90 5.51 17.68
N GLU A 118 20.36 6.68 18.12
CA GLU A 118 20.08 7.23 19.43
C GLU A 118 19.00 8.33 19.33
N GLU A 119 17.87 8.10 19.95
CA GLU A 119 16.77 9.08 20.11
C GLU A 119 16.26 9.03 21.57
N PRO A 120 16.83 9.83 22.49
CA PRO A 120 16.53 9.74 23.92
C PRO A 120 15.06 10.01 24.29
N THR A 121 14.31 10.63 23.37
CA THR A 121 12.91 10.98 23.57
C THR A 121 11.94 9.95 22.98
N PHE A 122 12.43 8.90 22.34
CA PHE A 122 11.62 7.87 21.74
C PHE A 122 11.91 6.49 22.38
N LEU A 123 10.94 5.92 23.06
CA LEU A 123 11.02 4.59 23.65
C LEU A 123 10.28 3.57 22.79
N PRO A 124 10.96 2.75 21.98
CA PRO A 124 10.35 1.64 21.26
C PRO A 124 10.08 0.46 22.20
N ILE A 125 8.87 -0.12 22.10
CA ILE A 125 8.51 -1.37 22.75
C ILE A 125 7.90 -2.26 21.67
N LEU A 126 8.68 -3.23 21.19
CA LEU A 126 8.31 -4.11 20.08
C LEU A 126 8.05 -5.53 20.63
N TYR A 127 6.85 -6.05 20.37
CA TYR A 127 6.47 -7.42 20.69
C TYR A 127 6.08 -8.11 19.38
N GLU A 128 7.03 -8.79 18.78
CA GLU A 128 6.87 -9.45 17.47
C GLU A 128 7.67 -10.77 17.46
N LEU A 129 7.43 -11.61 16.46
CA LEU A 129 8.30 -12.75 16.20
C LEU A 129 9.55 -12.29 15.48
N ASP A 130 10.69 -12.94 15.72
CA ASP A 130 11.96 -12.60 15.09
C ASP A 130 11.99 -13.02 13.61
N ALA A 131 11.27 -14.09 13.26
CA ALA A 131 11.18 -14.61 11.90
C ALA A 131 9.76 -15.08 11.59
N ARG A 132 9.39 -14.95 10.31
CA ARG A 132 8.06 -15.32 9.82
C ARG A 132 7.72 -16.79 10.14
N GLU A 133 8.68 -17.69 9.99
CA GLU A 133 8.52 -19.14 10.17
C GLU A 133 8.18 -19.53 11.61
N GLU A 134 8.50 -18.68 12.59
CA GLU A 134 8.23 -18.93 14.01
C GLU A 134 6.73 -18.98 14.36
N TRP A 135 5.83 -18.51 13.46
CA TRP A 135 4.39 -18.52 13.74
C TRP A 135 3.82 -19.92 13.99
N THR A 136 4.47 -20.97 13.49
CA THR A 136 4.04 -22.35 13.67
C THR A 136 4.62 -23.02 14.92
N ASP A 137 5.58 -22.36 15.59
CA ASP A 137 6.24 -22.85 16.82
C ASP A 137 5.63 -22.24 18.07
N PRO A 138 4.84 -23.02 18.86
CA PRO A 138 4.20 -22.51 20.06
C PRO A 138 5.16 -21.97 21.13
N THR A 139 6.42 -22.41 21.12
CA THR A 139 7.42 -21.96 22.12
C THR A 139 7.88 -20.52 21.87
N LYS A 140 7.64 -19.99 20.67
CA LYS A 140 8.02 -18.63 20.25
C LYS A 140 6.91 -17.60 20.42
N TRP A 141 5.66 -18.04 20.51
CA TRP A 141 4.49 -17.14 20.48
C TRP A 141 4.48 -16.07 21.56
N GLN A 142 5.14 -16.32 22.69
CA GLN A 142 5.21 -15.37 23.80
C GLN A 142 6.01 -14.12 23.45
N LYS A 143 6.93 -14.18 22.45
CA LYS A 143 7.66 -13.00 21.96
C LYS A 143 6.70 -11.90 21.48
N ALA A 144 5.72 -12.28 20.66
CA ALA A 144 4.70 -11.38 20.15
C ALA A 144 3.50 -11.19 21.09
N ASN A 145 3.33 -12.09 22.06
CA ASN A 145 2.20 -12.10 22.98
C ASN A 145 2.69 -12.23 24.45
N PRO A 146 3.24 -11.16 25.07
CA PRO A 146 3.78 -11.23 26.42
C PRO A 146 2.71 -11.60 27.47
N GLY A 147 1.44 -11.33 27.18
CA GLY A 147 0.30 -11.71 28.01
C GLY A 147 -0.33 -13.08 27.69
N LEU A 148 0.36 -13.92 26.92
CA LEU A 148 -0.14 -15.25 26.56
C LEU A 148 -0.25 -16.14 27.80
N GLY A 149 -1.42 -16.78 27.95
CA GLY A 149 -1.76 -17.58 29.15
C GLY A 149 -2.46 -16.80 30.25
N THR A 150 -2.35 -15.47 30.26
CA THR A 150 -3.03 -14.60 31.25
C THR A 150 -4.13 -13.75 30.61
N ILE A 151 -3.78 -12.87 29.69
CA ILE A 151 -4.70 -11.99 28.97
C ILE A 151 -5.27 -12.71 27.76
N LYS A 152 -4.41 -13.30 26.93
CA LYS A 152 -4.77 -14.06 25.73
C LYS A 152 -4.66 -15.56 26.02
N LYS A 153 -5.74 -16.30 25.80
CA LYS A 153 -5.76 -17.75 26.05
C LYS A 153 -4.91 -18.48 25.00
N TYR A 154 -4.06 -19.39 25.47
CA TYR A 154 -3.19 -20.20 24.62
C TYR A 154 -3.97 -20.98 23.55
N ASN A 155 -5.06 -21.65 23.97
CA ASN A 155 -5.87 -22.46 23.06
C ASN A 155 -6.51 -21.60 21.94
N THR A 156 -6.91 -20.37 22.25
CA THR A 156 -7.49 -19.47 21.24
C THR A 156 -6.45 -19.13 20.15
N LEU A 157 -5.21 -18.85 20.54
CA LEU A 157 -4.14 -18.57 19.58
C LEU A 157 -3.79 -19.83 18.79
N ALA A 158 -3.75 -21.00 19.43
CA ALA A 158 -3.52 -22.27 18.75
C ALA A 158 -4.59 -22.58 17.70
N ASP A 159 -5.86 -22.27 18.01
CA ASP A 159 -6.97 -22.42 17.04
C ASP A 159 -6.80 -21.51 15.83
N PHE A 160 -6.37 -20.26 16.02
CA PHE A 160 -6.10 -19.33 14.92
C PHE A 160 -4.96 -19.82 14.03
N VAL A 161 -3.86 -20.28 14.66
CA VAL A 161 -2.74 -20.88 13.93
C VAL A 161 -3.17 -22.12 13.14
N GLN A 162 -3.98 -22.99 13.73
CA GLN A 162 -4.46 -24.19 13.05
C GLN A 162 -5.36 -23.85 11.85
N ARG A 163 -6.22 -22.85 11.98
CA ARG A 163 -7.03 -22.35 10.85
C ARG A 163 -6.15 -21.78 9.75
N ALA A 164 -5.18 -20.93 10.09
CA ALA A 164 -4.27 -20.35 9.11
C ALA A 164 -3.39 -21.39 8.39
N LYS A 165 -3.07 -22.52 9.04
CA LYS A 165 -2.41 -23.67 8.38
C LYS A 165 -3.30 -24.33 7.31
N ASN A 166 -4.60 -24.30 7.51
CA ASN A 166 -5.58 -24.94 6.62
C ASN A 166 -6.16 -23.97 5.57
N SER A 167 -6.03 -22.66 5.80
CA SER A 167 -6.57 -21.60 4.93
C SER A 167 -5.50 -20.53 4.69
N PRO A 168 -4.87 -20.53 3.52
CA PRO A 168 -3.85 -19.51 3.17
C PRO A 168 -4.38 -18.07 3.27
N ASP A 169 -5.67 -17.87 3.06
CA ASP A 169 -6.29 -16.52 3.12
C ASP A 169 -6.35 -15.97 4.57
N ASP A 170 -6.38 -16.82 5.58
CA ASP A 170 -6.41 -16.41 6.98
C ASP A 170 -5.01 -16.09 7.52
N LEU A 171 -3.96 -16.60 6.88
CA LEU A 171 -2.58 -16.48 7.34
C LEU A 171 -2.09 -15.04 7.50
N PRO A 172 -2.28 -14.12 6.53
CA PRO A 172 -1.83 -12.74 6.69
C PRO A 172 -2.48 -12.04 7.89
N GLY A 173 -3.75 -12.33 8.13
CA GLY A 173 -4.48 -11.79 9.29
C GLY A 173 -3.88 -12.23 10.62
N VAL A 174 -3.55 -13.51 10.75
CA VAL A 174 -2.93 -14.08 11.95
C VAL A 174 -1.51 -13.54 12.14
N LEU A 175 -0.72 -13.48 11.07
CA LEU A 175 0.64 -12.94 11.13
C LEU A 175 0.65 -11.48 11.61
N CYS A 176 -0.20 -10.62 11.03
CA CYS A 176 -0.25 -9.21 11.39
C CYS A 176 -0.84 -8.96 12.79
N LYS A 177 -1.97 -9.60 13.13
CA LYS A 177 -2.73 -9.25 14.34
C LYS A 177 -2.28 -10.01 15.57
N ASP A 178 -1.81 -11.24 15.41
CA ASP A 178 -1.46 -12.12 16.50
C ASP A 178 0.05 -12.23 16.72
N PHE A 179 0.84 -11.97 15.69
CA PHE A 179 2.30 -12.14 15.75
C PHE A 179 3.09 -10.88 15.40
N ASN A 180 2.42 -9.80 15.04
CA ASN A 180 3.03 -8.53 14.61
C ASN A 180 4.06 -8.67 13.49
N ILE A 181 3.92 -9.71 12.68
CA ILE A 181 4.67 -9.87 11.42
C ILE A 181 4.01 -9.02 10.35
N ARG A 182 4.77 -8.14 9.75
CA ARG A 182 4.28 -7.26 8.68
C ARG A 182 4.10 -8.07 7.40
N GLU A 183 2.85 -8.22 7.01
CA GLU A 183 2.48 -8.85 5.74
C GLU A 183 1.99 -7.79 4.76
N VAL A 184 2.23 -8.03 3.50
CA VAL A 184 1.54 -7.26 2.45
C VAL A 184 0.06 -7.57 2.58
N SER A 185 -0.79 -6.55 2.57
CA SER A 185 -2.25 -6.73 2.63
C SER A 185 -2.68 -7.93 1.80
N ALA A 186 -3.51 -8.78 2.39
CA ALA A 186 -3.99 -10.04 1.83
C ALA A 186 -4.84 -9.92 0.55
N ALA A 187 -4.86 -8.78 -0.09
CA ALA A 187 -5.38 -8.59 -1.43
C ALA A 187 -4.26 -8.53 -2.47
N VAL A 188 -3.20 -9.31 -2.29
CA VAL A 188 -2.33 -9.61 -3.43
C VAL A 188 -3.16 -10.46 -4.39
N TRP A 189 -3.52 -9.88 -5.51
CA TRP A 189 -4.28 -10.58 -6.55
C TRP A 189 -3.66 -11.93 -6.92
N LEU A 190 -2.30 -11.99 -7.00
CA LEU A 190 -1.54 -13.19 -7.30
C LEU A 190 -0.28 -13.27 -6.44
N SER A 191 0.13 -14.45 -6.03
CA SER A 191 1.40 -14.65 -5.34
C SER A 191 2.60 -14.32 -6.24
N PHE A 192 3.74 -13.98 -5.64
CA PHE A 192 4.97 -13.71 -6.40
C PHE A 192 5.34 -14.90 -7.28
N ASP A 193 5.18 -16.11 -6.78
CA ASP A 193 5.45 -17.34 -7.55
C ASP A 193 4.50 -17.52 -8.74
N ALA A 194 3.25 -17.10 -8.61
CA ALA A 194 2.29 -17.12 -9.71
C ALA A 194 2.69 -16.15 -10.83
N ILE A 195 3.09 -14.95 -10.49
CA ILE A 195 3.47 -13.93 -11.49
C ILE A 195 4.88 -14.12 -12.04
N LYS A 196 5.81 -14.78 -11.30
CA LYS A 196 7.18 -15.00 -11.77
C LYS A 196 7.17 -15.86 -13.04
N SER A 197 7.84 -15.38 -14.10
CA SER A 197 8.02 -16.10 -15.37
C SER A 197 9.46 -16.03 -15.83
N ASP A 198 10.04 -17.20 -16.16
CA ASP A 198 11.38 -17.29 -16.75
C ASP A 198 11.33 -17.32 -18.29
N LEU A 199 10.12 -17.22 -18.87
CA LEU A 199 9.94 -17.17 -20.31
C LEU A 199 10.59 -15.90 -20.89
N ARG A 200 11.20 -16.08 -22.06
CA ARG A 200 11.84 -14.97 -22.84
C ARG A 200 11.46 -15.11 -24.29
N PHE A 201 11.50 -14.00 -24.99
CA PHE A 201 11.32 -13.93 -26.44
C PHE A 201 12.10 -12.76 -27.01
N GLU A 202 12.43 -12.84 -28.29
CA GLU A 202 13.03 -11.78 -29.06
C GLU A 202 11.97 -11.08 -29.90
N PHE A 203 12.21 -9.83 -30.30
CA PHE A 203 11.28 -9.10 -31.18
C PHE A 203 10.97 -9.84 -32.47
N GLN A 204 11.91 -10.64 -32.98
CA GLN A 204 11.72 -11.46 -34.17
C GLN A 204 10.62 -12.51 -33.97
N ASP A 205 10.39 -12.98 -32.75
CA ASP A 205 9.36 -13.96 -32.43
C ASP A 205 7.94 -13.40 -32.54
N VAL A 206 7.80 -12.09 -32.43
CA VAL A 206 6.53 -11.37 -32.50
C VAL A 206 6.44 -10.43 -33.71
N TYR A 207 7.40 -10.53 -34.63
CA TYR A 207 7.42 -9.74 -35.86
C TYR A 207 6.24 -10.11 -36.77
N ASN A 208 5.63 -9.09 -37.43
CA ASN A 208 4.53 -9.25 -38.35
C ASN A 208 3.32 -10.00 -37.77
N THR A 209 2.87 -9.54 -36.58
CA THR A 209 1.74 -10.12 -35.85
C THR A 209 0.68 -9.06 -35.55
N TYR A 210 -0.45 -9.53 -34.99
CA TYR A 210 -1.52 -8.65 -34.50
C TYR A 210 -1.47 -8.56 -32.99
N ALA A 211 -1.82 -7.38 -32.45
CA ALA A 211 -1.85 -7.12 -31.03
C ALA A 211 -3.15 -6.41 -30.60
N LEU A 212 -3.49 -6.55 -29.32
CA LEU A 212 -4.38 -5.65 -28.61
C LEU A 212 -3.55 -4.74 -27.72
N GLY A 213 -3.77 -3.43 -27.84
CA GLY A 213 -3.09 -2.43 -27.05
C GLY A 213 -3.84 -2.07 -25.78
N GLY A 214 -3.11 -1.66 -24.77
CA GLY A 214 -3.65 -1.06 -23.54
C GLY A 214 -2.77 0.08 -23.07
N CYS A 215 -3.37 1.15 -22.57
CA CYS A 215 -2.62 2.26 -22.02
C CYS A 215 -3.28 2.81 -20.77
N ASP A 216 -2.49 2.99 -19.72
CA ASP A 216 -2.84 3.72 -18.51
C ASP A 216 -1.99 4.98 -18.41
N LEU A 217 -2.66 6.15 -18.46
CA LEU A 217 -2.01 7.45 -18.51
C LEU A 217 -1.93 8.10 -17.14
N SER A 218 -0.74 8.45 -16.74
CA SER A 218 -0.47 9.33 -15.60
C SER A 218 0.27 10.58 -16.06
N ALA A 219 -0.01 11.72 -15.43
CA ALA A 219 0.60 12.98 -15.87
C ALA A 219 1.91 13.29 -15.15
N THR A 220 2.00 13.07 -13.82
CA THR A 220 3.06 13.68 -12.98
C THR A 220 3.71 12.77 -11.95
N THR A 221 2.96 11.88 -11.32
CA THR A 221 3.43 11.14 -10.13
C THR A 221 3.61 9.66 -10.33
N ASP A 222 2.72 9.04 -11.10
CA ASP A 222 2.71 7.61 -11.32
C ASP A 222 3.28 7.26 -12.70
N LEU A 223 3.61 5.99 -12.90
CA LEU A 223 4.03 5.50 -14.21
C LEU A 223 2.88 5.58 -15.22
N THR A 224 3.15 6.13 -16.41
CA THR A 224 2.33 5.83 -17.57
C THR A 224 2.78 4.50 -18.14
N ALA A 225 1.85 3.61 -18.47
CA ALA A 225 2.13 2.28 -19.00
C ALA A 225 1.47 2.10 -20.36
N ALA A 226 2.26 1.66 -21.35
CA ALA A 226 1.78 1.23 -22.67
C ALA A 226 2.08 -0.26 -22.85
N THR A 227 1.11 -1.03 -23.32
CA THR A 227 1.22 -2.49 -23.40
C THR A 227 0.62 -2.99 -24.71
N LEU A 228 1.25 -4.02 -25.29
CA LEU A 228 0.71 -4.80 -26.40
C LEU A 228 0.62 -6.27 -25.99
N LEU A 229 -0.56 -6.86 -26.17
CA LEU A 229 -0.83 -8.27 -25.95
C LEU A 229 -0.91 -8.97 -27.30
N ILE A 230 -0.06 -9.97 -27.52
CA ILE A 230 0.07 -10.71 -28.77
C ILE A 230 -0.27 -12.17 -28.51
N ARG A 231 -1.15 -12.73 -29.33
CA ARG A 231 -1.44 -14.18 -29.37
C ARG A 231 -1.15 -14.71 -30.79
N LYS A 232 -0.41 -15.80 -30.86
CA LYS A 232 -0.12 -16.47 -32.12
C LYS A 232 -1.03 -17.69 -32.32
N PRO A 233 -1.52 -17.97 -33.52
CA PRO A 233 -2.34 -19.14 -33.79
C PRO A 233 -1.62 -20.44 -33.39
N GLY A 234 -2.29 -21.27 -32.58
CA GLY A 234 -1.75 -22.54 -32.11
C GLY A 234 -0.74 -22.46 -30.95
N ASP A 235 -0.39 -21.25 -30.50
CA ASP A 235 0.49 -21.01 -29.36
C ASP A 235 -0.35 -20.64 -28.13
N PRO A 236 -0.27 -21.36 -26.99
CA PRO A 236 -1.02 -21.02 -25.79
C PRO A 236 -0.45 -19.79 -25.06
N ILE A 237 0.74 -19.31 -25.43
CA ILE A 237 1.43 -18.21 -24.77
C ILE A 237 0.87 -16.86 -25.21
N VAL A 238 0.63 -15.98 -24.24
CA VAL A 238 0.37 -14.56 -24.46
C VAL A 238 1.69 -13.82 -24.33
N TYR A 239 2.15 -13.20 -25.38
CA TYR A 239 3.34 -12.37 -25.39
C TYR A 239 2.97 -10.94 -25.02
N VAL A 240 3.74 -10.33 -24.14
CA VAL A 240 3.46 -8.99 -23.62
C VAL A 240 4.66 -8.09 -23.88
N LEU A 241 4.47 -7.08 -24.72
CA LEU A 241 5.41 -5.97 -24.88
C LEU A 241 4.93 -4.80 -24.01
N GLN A 242 5.86 -4.19 -23.30
CA GLN A 242 5.55 -3.12 -22.34
C GLN A 242 6.57 -2.00 -22.45
N GLN A 243 6.10 -0.77 -22.34
CA GLN A 243 6.93 0.42 -22.16
C GLN A 243 6.32 1.31 -21.09
N TYR A 244 7.18 1.84 -20.24
CA TYR A 244 6.78 2.73 -19.16
C TYR A 244 7.37 4.11 -19.36
N PHE A 245 6.67 5.14 -18.84
CA PHE A 245 7.09 6.53 -18.96
C PHE A 245 6.96 7.22 -17.60
N LEU A 246 7.97 8.02 -17.23
CA LEU A 246 7.99 8.73 -15.96
C LEU A 246 8.68 10.09 -16.14
N PRO A 247 8.18 11.18 -15.50
CA PRO A 247 8.85 12.48 -15.57
C PRO A 247 10.21 12.49 -14.88
N GLU A 248 11.20 13.15 -15.48
CA GLU A 248 12.55 13.29 -14.92
C GLU A 248 12.56 13.89 -13.50
N LYS A 249 11.73 14.92 -13.26
CA LYS A 249 11.61 15.52 -11.92
C LYS A 249 11.11 14.55 -10.86
N ARG A 250 10.26 13.58 -11.26
CA ARG A 250 9.80 12.55 -10.32
C ARG A 250 10.95 11.60 -9.96
N VAL A 251 11.73 11.17 -10.94
CA VAL A 251 12.92 10.32 -10.72
C VAL A 251 13.92 11.02 -9.80
N ALA A 252 14.26 12.28 -10.08
CA ALA A 252 15.17 13.07 -9.26
C ALA A 252 14.68 13.23 -7.81
N HIS A 253 13.39 13.51 -7.62
CA HIS A 253 12.80 13.66 -6.29
C HIS A 253 12.84 12.37 -5.45
N LEU A 254 12.67 11.21 -6.09
CA LEU A 254 12.76 9.91 -5.42
C LEU A 254 14.19 9.58 -5.03
N GLU A 255 15.17 9.95 -5.87
CA GLU A 255 16.60 9.80 -5.59
C GLU A 255 17.05 10.70 -4.42
N GLU A 256 16.58 11.95 -4.37
CA GLU A 256 16.89 12.88 -3.27
C GLU A 256 16.37 12.39 -1.91
N LYS A 257 15.22 11.72 -1.89
CA LYS A 257 14.64 11.18 -0.65
C LYS A 257 15.35 9.91 -0.15
N ASN A 258 16.31 9.39 -0.89
CA ASN A 258 17.02 8.16 -0.57
C ASN A 258 16.07 6.99 -0.22
N THR A 259 14.88 6.99 -0.83
CA THR A 259 13.90 5.92 -0.67
C THR A 259 14.41 4.71 -1.44
N ASN A 260 14.33 3.53 -0.85
CA ASN A 260 14.61 2.24 -1.53
C ASN A 260 13.52 1.92 -2.58
N GLU A 261 13.06 2.94 -3.29
CA GLU A 261 12.12 2.78 -4.38
C GLU A 261 12.79 2.16 -5.61
N ALA A 262 11.96 1.78 -6.56
CA ALA A 262 12.35 1.06 -7.77
C ALA A 262 13.54 1.72 -8.50
N PRO A 263 14.45 0.92 -9.07
CA PRO A 263 15.67 1.41 -9.71
C PRO A 263 15.39 2.00 -11.11
N TYR A 264 14.64 3.09 -11.17
CA TYR A 264 14.12 3.68 -12.41
C TYR A 264 15.20 3.97 -13.47
N ARG A 265 16.36 4.50 -13.07
CA ARG A 265 17.46 4.74 -14.04
C ARG A 265 18.01 3.44 -14.62
N LYS A 266 18.16 2.40 -13.80
CA LYS A 266 18.60 1.08 -14.31
C LYS A 266 17.57 0.49 -15.29
N TRP A 267 16.29 0.75 -15.06
CA TRP A 267 15.25 0.32 -16.01
C TRP A 267 15.27 1.16 -17.29
N ALA A 268 15.55 2.47 -17.20
CA ALA A 268 15.74 3.32 -18.35
C ALA A 268 16.97 2.91 -19.17
N ASP A 269 18.10 2.62 -18.54
CA ASP A 269 19.32 2.12 -19.20
C ASP A 269 19.09 0.79 -19.93
N ARG A 270 18.14 -0.02 -19.45
CA ARG A 270 17.70 -1.27 -20.10
C ARG A 270 16.63 -1.07 -21.18
N GLY A 271 16.20 0.16 -21.43
CA GLY A 271 15.15 0.47 -22.41
C GLY A 271 13.72 0.11 -21.98
N LEU A 272 13.50 -0.24 -20.69
CA LEU A 272 12.19 -0.62 -20.16
C LEU A 272 11.36 0.59 -19.72
N LEU A 273 12.01 1.71 -19.46
CA LEU A 273 11.42 2.95 -18.99
C LEU A 273 11.94 4.13 -19.82
N THR A 274 11.05 4.99 -20.27
CA THR A 274 11.40 6.28 -20.85
C THR A 274 11.28 7.37 -19.79
N ILE A 275 12.39 8.04 -19.48
CA ILE A 275 12.39 9.21 -18.60
C ILE A 275 12.09 10.44 -19.46
N CYS A 276 10.88 10.99 -19.29
CA CYS A 276 10.41 12.17 -20.03
C CYS A 276 11.01 13.44 -19.42
N PRO A 277 11.57 14.38 -20.22
CA PRO A 277 12.10 15.64 -19.73
C PRO A 277 11.05 16.48 -18.98
N GLY A 278 11.46 17.10 -17.87
CA GLY A 278 10.62 18.01 -17.10
C GLY A 278 9.76 17.33 -16.04
N ASN A 279 8.54 17.86 -15.84
CA ASN A 279 7.66 17.48 -14.72
C ASN A 279 6.40 16.71 -15.11
N ARG A 280 6.25 16.38 -16.38
CA ARG A 280 5.09 15.67 -16.93
C ARG A 280 5.52 14.65 -17.98
N VAL A 281 4.75 13.58 -18.09
CA VAL A 281 4.86 12.66 -19.23
C VAL A 281 4.35 13.37 -20.48
N ASN A 282 5.14 13.34 -21.55
CA ASN A 282 4.70 13.77 -22.87
C ASN A 282 4.00 12.58 -23.54
N TYR A 283 2.69 12.66 -23.71
CA TYR A 283 1.92 11.56 -24.29
C TYR A 283 2.25 11.28 -25.77
N SER A 284 2.87 12.22 -26.49
CA SER A 284 3.39 11.95 -27.83
C SER A 284 4.53 10.92 -27.83
N ASP A 285 5.28 10.77 -26.72
CA ASP A 285 6.28 9.70 -26.58
C ASP A 285 5.60 8.32 -26.51
N VAL A 286 4.41 8.26 -25.89
CA VAL A 286 3.58 7.05 -25.86
C VAL A 286 3.09 6.71 -27.27
N THR A 287 2.58 7.70 -28.00
CA THR A 287 2.18 7.54 -29.41
C THR A 287 3.35 7.06 -30.27
N ALA A 288 4.52 7.65 -30.10
CA ALA A 288 5.73 7.28 -30.83
C ALA A 288 6.11 5.80 -30.61
N TRP A 289 5.97 5.30 -29.36
CA TRP A 289 6.21 3.88 -29.10
C TRP A 289 5.22 2.97 -29.85
N PHE A 290 3.92 3.27 -29.85
CA PHE A 290 2.95 2.49 -30.63
C PHE A 290 3.25 2.53 -32.12
N CYS A 291 3.62 3.70 -32.67
CA CYS A 291 4.05 3.84 -34.04
C CYS A 291 5.30 3.02 -34.33
N GLN A 292 6.29 3.02 -33.47
CA GLN A 292 7.49 2.22 -33.59
C GLN A 292 7.17 0.71 -33.67
N MET A 293 6.30 0.20 -32.78
CA MET A 293 5.88 -1.20 -32.80
C MET A 293 5.24 -1.58 -34.13
N ARG A 294 4.39 -0.71 -34.70
CA ARG A 294 3.76 -0.92 -36.00
C ARG A 294 4.77 -0.82 -37.14
N ASP A 295 5.56 0.23 -37.18
CA ASP A 295 6.35 0.59 -38.37
C ASP A 295 7.65 -0.21 -38.47
N GLU A 296 8.34 -0.47 -37.34
CA GLU A 296 9.59 -1.22 -37.30
C GLU A 296 9.36 -2.73 -37.18
N TYR A 297 8.49 -3.13 -36.22
CA TYR A 297 8.29 -4.55 -35.89
C TYR A 297 7.09 -5.16 -36.62
N LYS A 298 6.34 -4.37 -37.40
CA LYS A 298 5.15 -4.82 -38.14
C LYS A 298 4.09 -5.48 -37.25
N ILE A 299 3.95 -4.94 -36.04
CA ILE A 299 2.92 -5.38 -35.09
C ILE A 299 1.69 -4.50 -35.30
N ASP A 300 0.67 -5.06 -35.94
CA ASP A 300 -0.58 -4.34 -36.21
C ASP A 300 -1.47 -4.35 -34.95
N CYS A 301 -1.59 -3.19 -34.29
CA CYS A 301 -2.46 -3.04 -33.16
C CYS A 301 -3.90 -2.87 -33.61
N ILE A 302 -4.74 -3.90 -33.39
CA ILE A 302 -6.13 -3.94 -33.81
C ILE A 302 -6.95 -2.88 -33.09
N LYS A 303 -6.70 -2.70 -31.78
CA LYS A 303 -7.40 -1.75 -30.93
C LYS A 303 -6.57 -1.41 -29.71
N VAL A 304 -6.66 -0.16 -29.22
CA VAL A 304 -6.01 0.30 -27.99
C VAL A 304 -7.08 0.69 -26.96
N GLY A 305 -7.12 -0.06 -25.87
CA GLY A 305 -7.92 0.24 -24.68
C GLY A 305 -7.27 1.32 -23.82
N TYR A 306 -8.07 2.27 -23.29
CA TYR A 306 -7.56 3.33 -22.44
C TYR A 306 -8.59 3.74 -21.36
N ASP A 307 -8.11 4.31 -20.23
CA ASP A 307 -8.98 4.99 -19.28
C ASP A 307 -9.32 6.41 -19.79
N ARG A 308 -10.57 6.81 -19.61
CA ARG A 308 -11.05 8.15 -20.03
C ARG A 308 -10.38 9.29 -19.27
N ALA A 309 -9.90 9.05 -18.06
CA ALA A 309 -9.19 10.06 -17.29
C ALA A 309 -7.91 10.47 -18.04
N LEU A 310 -7.68 11.77 -18.19
CA LEU A 310 -6.49 12.38 -18.81
C LEU A 310 -6.27 12.12 -20.32
N ALA A 311 -7.10 11.33 -21.01
CA ALA A 311 -6.81 10.80 -22.35
C ALA A 311 -7.20 11.71 -23.53
N GLY A 312 -7.90 12.84 -23.33
CA GLY A 312 -8.54 13.60 -24.41
C GLY A 312 -7.66 13.88 -25.63
N TYR A 313 -6.59 14.65 -25.49
CA TYR A 313 -5.70 15.01 -26.62
C TYR A 313 -4.92 13.81 -27.16
N TRP A 314 -4.51 12.90 -26.30
CA TRP A 314 -3.76 11.72 -26.70
C TRP A 314 -4.59 10.78 -27.60
N VAL A 315 -5.87 10.62 -27.30
CA VAL A 315 -6.78 9.81 -28.12
C VAL A 315 -6.90 10.37 -29.53
N ASP A 316 -6.99 11.68 -29.67
CA ASP A 316 -7.07 12.32 -30.99
C ASP A 316 -5.76 12.16 -31.76
N GLU A 317 -4.61 12.26 -31.08
CA GLU A 317 -3.29 12.01 -31.68
C GLU A 317 -3.15 10.55 -32.13
N MET A 318 -3.53 9.57 -31.31
CA MET A 318 -3.51 8.15 -31.66
C MET A 318 -4.40 7.85 -32.89
N LYS A 319 -5.63 8.39 -32.91
CA LYS A 319 -6.54 8.27 -34.07
C LYS A 319 -5.96 8.87 -35.31
N SER A 320 -5.30 10.04 -35.22
CA SER A 320 -4.63 10.69 -36.36
C SER A 320 -3.47 9.86 -36.90
N ASN A 321 -2.85 9.02 -36.04
CA ASN A 321 -1.82 8.06 -36.45
C ASN A 321 -2.40 6.70 -36.88
N GLY A 322 -3.73 6.58 -36.99
CA GLY A 322 -4.41 5.40 -37.55
C GLY A 322 -4.75 4.30 -36.54
N PHE A 323 -4.66 4.56 -35.23
CA PHE A 323 -5.04 3.59 -34.21
C PHE A 323 -6.54 3.65 -33.87
N ASP A 324 -7.17 2.50 -33.72
CA ASP A 324 -8.55 2.38 -33.22
C ASP A 324 -8.54 2.42 -31.69
N MET A 325 -9.22 3.39 -31.10
CA MET A 325 -9.19 3.72 -29.68
C MET A 325 -10.50 3.37 -29.00
N GLU A 326 -10.46 2.57 -27.92
CA GLU A 326 -11.63 2.17 -27.13
C GLU A 326 -11.48 2.56 -25.66
N ALA A 327 -12.45 3.34 -25.17
CA ALA A 327 -12.49 3.70 -23.76
C ALA A 327 -12.96 2.50 -22.90
N VAL A 328 -12.16 2.10 -21.93
CA VAL A 328 -12.44 1.01 -21.00
C VAL A 328 -12.92 1.61 -19.68
N ALA A 329 -14.13 1.25 -19.26
CA ALA A 329 -14.64 1.67 -17.95
C ALA A 329 -13.94 0.88 -16.83
N GLN A 330 -13.31 1.61 -15.89
CA GLN A 330 -12.69 1.01 -14.70
C GLN A 330 -13.78 0.62 -13.69
N GLY A 331 -13.98 -0.68 -13.50
CA GLY A 331 -14.96 -1.14 -12.54
C GLY A 331 -15.15 -2.65 -12.47
N PRO A 332 -15.84 -3.16 -11.44
CA PRO A 332 -15.99 -4.60 -11.21
C PRO A 332 -16.66 -5.33 -12.39
N TYR A 333 -17.63 -4.69 -13.01
CA TYR A 333 -18.37 -5.30 -14.12
C TYR A 333 -17.52 -5.48 -15.38
N THR A 334 -16.59 -4.57 -15.64
CA THR A 334 -15.75 -4.60 -16.84
C THR A 334 -14.44 -5.37 -16.59
N CYS A 335 -13.84 -5.21 -15.43
CA CYS A 335 -12.48 -5.70 -15.18
C CYS A 335 -12.43 -7.08 -14.49
N SER A 336 -13.49 -7.50 -13.77
CA SER A 336 -13.41 -8.73 -12.96
C SER A 336 -13.18 -10.02 -13.77
N GLN A 337 -13.79 -10.16 -14.94
CA GLN A 337 -13.60 -11.35 -15.77
C GLN A 337 -12.23 -11.34 -16.45
N PRO A 338 -11.79 -10.26 -17.13
CA PRO A 338 -10.44 -10.21 -17.68
C PRO A 338 -9.33 -10.42 -16.65
N MET A 339 -9.50 -9.87 -15.44
CA MET A 339 -8.54 -10.10 -14.34
C MET A 339 -8.46 -11.57 -13.93
N ARG A 340 -9.60 -12.27 -13.83
CA ARG A 340 -9.59 -13.70 -13.51
C ARG A 340 -8.93 -14.53 -14.62
N GLU A 341 -9.20 -14.23 -15.88
CA GLU A 341 -8.60 -14.91 -17.04
C GLU A 341 -7.08 -14.68 -17.09
N MET A 342 -6.65 -13.44 -16.88
CA MET A 342 -5.22 -13.10 -16.81
C MET A 342 -4.55 -13.77 -15.60
N GLY A 343 -5.23 -13.82 -14.45
CA GLY A 343 -4.74 -14.53 -13.27
C GLY A 343 -4.51 -16.01 -13.54
N ALA A 344 -5.48 -16.69 -14.12
CA ALA A 344 -5.36 -18.10 -14.50
C ALA A 344 -4.22 -18.33 -15.52
N ALA A 345 -4.04 -17.42 -16.48
CA ALA A 345 -2.96 -17.50 -17.46
C ALA A 345 -1.58 -17.31 -16.82
N LEU A 346 -1.44 -16.40 -15.84
CA LEU A 346 -0.22 -16.20 -15.07
C LEU A 346 0.12 -17.40 -14.19
N GLU A 347 -0.86 -17.94 -13.45
CA GLU A 347 -0.71 -19.18 -12.66
C GLU A 347 -0.34 -20.36 -13.55
N GLY A 348 -0.95 -20.46 -14.74
CA GLY A 348 -0.64 -21.47 -15.76
C GLY A 348 0.67 -21.25 -16.50
N LYS A 349 1.46 -20.21 -16.16
CA LYS A 349 2.71 -19.82 -16.85
C LYS A 349 2.54 -19.62 -18.37
N GLN A 350 1.38 -19.14 -18.76
CA GLN A 350 1.03 -18.85 -20.17
C GLN A 350 1.24 -17.41 -20.57
N VAL A 351 1.83 -16.58 -19.70
CA VAL A 351 2.13 -15.17 -20.00
C VAL A 351 3.64 -14.99 -20.04
N ASN A 352 4.13 -14.51 -21.18
CA ASN A 352 5.52 -14.15 -21.39
C ASN A 352 5.66 -12.65 -21.49
N TYR A 353 6.05 -12.01 -20.40
CA TYR A 353 6.34 -10.58 -20.31
C TYR A 353 7.84 -10.27 -20.38
N ASN A 354 8.63 -11.18 -20.94
CA ASN A 354 10.05 -11.06 -21.21
C ASN A 354 10.93 -10.72 -19.99
N GLY A 355 10.47 -11.11 -18.79
CA GLY A 355 11.18 -10.80 -17.53
C GLY A 355 11.29 -9.32 -17.23
N ASN A 356 10.34 -8.53 -17.71
CA ASN A 356 10.21 -7.14 -17.31
C ASN A 356 9.89 -7.07 -15.81
N PRO A 357 10.69 -6.34 -14.99
CA PRO A 357 10.57 -6.32 -13.53
C PRO A 357 9.32 -5.64 -12.99
#